data_48dc03fe8f96822a92f1d1ec69465d02
#
_entry.id   48dc03fe8f96822a92f1d1ec69465d02
#
_cell.length_a   1.000
_cell.length_b   1.000
_cell.length_c   1.000
_cell.angle_alpha   90.00
_cell.angle_beta   90.00
_cell.angle_gamma   90.00
#
_symmetry.space_group_name_H-M   'P 1'
#
loop_
_entity.id
_entity.type
_entity.pdbx_description
1 polymer ?
#
loop_
_entity_poly.entity_id
_entity_poly.type
_entity_poly.pdbx_seq_one_letter_code
_entity_poly.pdbx_strand_id
1 'polypeptide(L)'
;MKLNAAKIKECAAWVEQNGLYPQAGGAPVKQFCEAVGIGFDTYQRWMKNANFANAIKKAQEAFRTTTIDSVVNAMKKRALGYTEQLEDKFYKGQVIREYDPKTGKKVKEYLSNTAVLDRKTTRLVHHPPDVAAGVFLLTNMDPDNWKNRRNDTTDINASLEFEEPPQIVFYDNGADGKKEKEG
;
A
#
# COMPACT_ATOMS: atom_id res chain seq x y z
N MET A 1 -30.43 -2.15 -20.21
CA MET A 1 -29.90 -0.81 -20.30
C MET A 1 -29.07 -0.70 -21.58
N LYS A 2 -29.23 0.38 -22.38
CA LYS A 2 -28.46 0.56 -23.63
C LYS A 2 -27.19 1.36 -23.37
N LEU A 3 -26.09 0.93 -23.99
CA LEU A 3 -24.82 1.65 -23.96
C LEU A 3 -24.93 2.88 -24.86
N ASN A 4 -24.72 4.06 -24.33
CA ASN A 4 -24.67 5.32 -25.04
C ASN A 4 -23.46 6.15 -24.61
N ALA A 5 -23.12 7.21 -25.33
CA ALA A 5 -21.96 8.04 -25.06
C ALA A 5 -21.96 8.66 -23.65
N ALA A 6 -23.12 9.07 -23.14
CA ALA A 6 -23.25 9.62 -21.79
C ALA A 6 -22.92 8.58 -20.73
N LYS A 7 -23.40 7.33 -20.91
CA LYS A 7 -23.13 6.24 -19.98
C LYS A 7 -21.66 5.80 -20.03
N ILE A 8 -21.03 5.82 -21.20
CA ILE A 8 -19.58 5.57 -21.32
C ILE A 8 -18.79 6.62 -20.52
N LYS A 9 -19.16 7.90 -20.66
CA LYS A 9 -18.50 8.99 -19.93
C LYS A 9 -18.68 8.86 -18.41
N GLU A 10 -19.89 8.52 -17.96
CA GLU A 10 -20.17 8.29 -16.53
C GLU A 10 -19.33 7.15 -15.97
N CYS A 11 -19.27 6.02 -16.68
CA CYS A 11 -18.45 4.87 -16.29
C CYS A 11 -16.96 5.22 -16.24
N ALA A 12 -16.46 5.93 -17.24
CA ALA A 12 -15.06 6.35 -17.29
C ALA A 12 -14.73 7.32 -16.14
N ALA A 13 -15.59 8.29 -15.85
CA ALA A 13 -15.39 9.23 -14.73
C ALA A 13 -15.35 8.51 -13.38
N TRP A 14 -16.19 7.52 -13.17
CA TRP A 14 -16.14 6.71 -11.96
C TRP A 14 -14.81 5.94 -11.83
N VAL A 15 -14.35 5.33 -12.93
CA VAL A 15 -13.07 4.57 -12.95
C VAL A 15 -11.88 5.52 -12.77
N GLU A 16 -11.92 6.71 -13.31
CA GLU A 16 -10.88 7.73 -13.12
C GLU A 16 -10.72 8.15 -11.66
N GLN A 17 -11.81 8.15 -10.89
CA GLN A 17 -11.80 8.50 -9.48
C GLN A 17 -11.44 7.32 -8.55
N ASN A 18 -11.94 6.12 -8.84
CA ASN A 18 -11.88 4.98 -7.93
C ASN A 18 -10.93 3.87 -8.39
N GLY A 19 -10.49 3.94 -9.64
CA GLY A 19 -9.79 2.84 -10.29
C GLY A 19 -10.67 1.62 -10.53
N LEU A 20 -10.13 0.64 -11.22
CA LEU A 20 -10.76 -0.65 -11.44
C LEU A 20 -9.71 -1.73 -11.24
N TYR A 21 -10.14 -2.89 -10.70
CA TYR A 21 -9.31 -4.03 -10.33
C TYR A 21 -8.41 -3.80 -9.10
N PRO A 22 -8.60 -4.59 -8.03
CA PRO A 22 -7.83 -4.48 -6.78
C PRO A 22 -6.31 -4.65 -6.97
N GLN A 23 -5.89 -5.45 -7.94
CA GLN A 23 -4.47 -5.68 -8.26
C GLN A 23 -3.77 -4.40 -8.79
N ALA A 24 -4.55 -3.47 -9.32
CA ALA A 24 -4.06 -2.16 -9.78
C ALA A 24 -4.35 -1.03 -8.78
N GLY A 25 -4.69 -1.36 -7.53
CA GLY A 25 -5.02 -0.40 -6.49
C GLY A 25 -6.42 0.22 -6.62
N GLY A 26 -7.25 -0.31 -7.53
CA GLY A 26 -8.61 0.16 -7.77
C GLY A 26 -9.69 -0.67 -7.07
N ALA A 27 -10.94 -0.26 -7.24
CA ALA A 27 -12.10 -0.93 -6.68
C ALA A 27 -12.41 -2.26 -7.40
N PRO A 28 -13.08 -3.22 -6.72
CA PRO A 28 -13.59 -4.42 -7.36
C PRO A 28 -14.64 -4.09 -8.43
N VAL A 29 -14.69 -4.88 -9.51
CA VAL A 29 -15.69 -4.74 -10.59
C VAL A 29 -17.12 -4.78 -10.06
N LYS A 30 -17.36 -5.55 -8.99
CA LYS A 30 -18.67 -5.60 -8.32
C LYS A 30 -19.11 -4.22 -7.82
N GLN A 31 -18.22 -3.52 -7.13
CA GLN A 31 -18.49 -2.16 -6.62
C GLN A 31 -18.72 -1.16 -7.75
N PHE A 32 -17.96 -1.26 -8.84
CA PHE A 32 -18.21 -0.48 -10.05
C PHE A 32 -19.61 -0.72 -10.60
N CYS A 33 -19.99 -2.00 -10.76
CA CYS A 33 -21.30 -2.36 -11.28
C CYS A 33 -22.45 -1.83 -10.41
N GLU A 34 -22.32 -1.92 -9.10
CA GLU A 34 -23.29 -1.39 -8.14
C GLU A 34 -23.40 0.13 -8.23
N ALA A 35 -22.28 0.84 -8.27
CA ALA A 35 -22.23 2.30 -8.36
C ALA A 35 -22.86 2.85 -9.65
N VAL A 36 -22.62 2.17 -10.78
CA VAL A 36 -23.13 2.57 -12.09
C VAL A 36 -24.53 2.02 -12.38
N GLY A 37 -25.05 1.10 -11.53
CA GLY A 37 -26.38 0.50 -11.67
C GLY A 37 -26.49 -0.49 -12.83
N ILE A 38 -25.44 -1.30 -13.06
CA ILE A 38 -25.43 -2.34 -14.11
C ILE A 38 -25.12 -3.71 -13.52
N GLY A 39 -25.60 -4.77 -14.17
CA GLY A 39 -25.20 -6.14 -13.83
C GLY A 39 -23.82 -6.47 -14.42
N PHE A 40 -23.13 -7.46 -13.81
CA PHE A 40 -21.83 -7.92 -14.25
C PHE A 40 -21.83 -8.44 -15.71
N ASP A 41 -22.88 -9.16 -16.12
CA ASP A 41 -23.03 -9.63 -17.51
C ASP A 41 -23.14 -8.46 -18.50
N THR A 42 -23.79 -7.36 -18.07
CA THR A 42 -23.88 -6.14 -18.88
C THR A 42 -22.51 -5.49 -19.03
N TYR A 43 -21.74 -5.44 -17.93
CA TYR A 43 -20.36 -4.97 -17.96
C TYR A 43 -19.52 -5.80 -18.92
N GLN A 44 -19.53 -7.12 -18.82
CA GLN A 44 -18.77 -8.00 -19.71
C GLN A 44 -19.17 -7.81 -21.18
N ARG A 45 -20.46 -7.68 -21.46
CA ARG A 45 -20.94 -7.39 -22.81
C ARG A 45 -20.47 -6.02 -23.32
N TRP A 46 -20.46 -5.00 -22.47
CA TRP A 46 -19.96 -3.68 -22.83
C TRP A 46 -18.44 -3.64 -23.04
N MET A 47 -17.69 -4.44 -22.32
CA MET A 47 -16.23 -4.59 -22.53
C MET A 47 -15.87 -5.17 -23.90
N LYS A 48 -16.81 -5.84 -24.60
CA LYS A 48 -16.63 -6.25 -26.00
C LYS A 48 -16.78 -5.10 -26.98
N ASN A 49 -17.35 -3.97 -26.55
CA ASN A 49 -17.45 -2.76 -27.37
C ASN A 49 -16.14 -1.96 -27.27
N ALA A 50 -15.48 -1.75 -28.43
CA ALA A 50 -14.19 -1.07 -28.48
C ALA A 50 -14.18 0.34 -27.86
N ASN A 51 -15.26 1.11 -28.08
CA ASN A 51 -15.36 2.48 -27.54
C ASN A 51 -15.45 2.47 -26.01
N PHE A 52 -16.23 1.53 -25.44
CA PHE A 52 -16.32 1.38 -24.00
C PHE A 52 -15.00 0.89 -23.39
N ALA A 53 -14.43 -0.18 -23.96
CA ALA A 53 -13.17 -0.75 -23.47
C ALA A 53 -12.03 0.29 -23.51
N ASN A 54 -11.91 1.06 -24.58
CA ASN A 54 -10.90 2.11 -24.69
C ASN A 54 -11.13 3.24 -23.69
N ALA A 55 -12.39 3.63 -23.43
CA ALA A 55 -12.73 4.65 -22.45
C ALA A 55 -12.34 4.19 -21.03
N ILE A 56 -12.67 2.96 -20.66
CA ILE A 56 -12.32 2.37 -19.38
C ILE A 56 -10.80 2.26 -19.23
N LYS A 57 -10.08 1.78 -20.26
CA LYS A 57 -8.62 1.68 -20.24
C LYS A 57 -7.98 3.05 -20.03
N LYS A 58 -8.42 4.07 -20.75
CA LYS A 58 -7.90 5.43 -20.61
C LYS A 58 -8.17 6.01 -19.21
N ALA A 59 -9.36 5.79 -18.67
CA ALA A 59 -9.71 6.21 -17.32
C ALA A 59 -8.83 5.50 -16.25
N GLN A 60 -8.54 4.24 -16.45
CA GLN A 60 -7.68 3.48 -15.56
C GLN A 60 -6.22 3.95 -15.61
N GLU A 61 -5.72 4.31 -16.79
CA GLU A 61 -4.40 4.93 -16.94
C GLU A 61 -4.33 6.29 -16.23
N ALA A 62 -5.38 7.12 -16.36
CA ALA A 62 -5.49 8.39 -15.65
C ALA A 62 -5.49 8.20 -14.13
N PHE A 63 -6.28 7.26 -13.61
CA PHE A 63 -6.28 6.89 -12.18
C PHE A 63 -4.89 6.48 -11.70
N ARG A 64 -4.20 5.61 -12.46
CA ARG A 64 -2.86 5.15 -12.12
C ARG A 64 -1.87 6.32 -12.04
N THR A 65 -1.89 7.20 -13.03
CA THR A 65 -1.02 8.39 -13.06
C THR A 65 -1.27 9.28 -11.86
N THR A 66 -2.53 9.62 -11.59
CA THR A 66 -2.92 10.45 -10.43
C THR A 66 -2.52 9.82 -9.10
N THR A 67 -2.65 8.49 -8.98
CA THR A 67 -2.25 7.77 -7.78
C THR A 67 -0.73 7.82 -7.59
N ILE A 68 0.04 7.57 -8.65
CA ILE A 68 1.51 7.67 -8.62
C ILE A 68 1.94 9.09 -8.22
N ASP A 69 1.38 10.11 -8.86
CA ASP A 69 1.68 11.51 -8.54
C ASP A 69 1.38 11.86 -7.08
N SER A 70 0.26 11.36 -6.57
CA SER A 70 -0.13 11.55 -5.16
C SER A 70 0.87 10.91 -4.20
N VAL A 71 1.30 9.67 -4.48
CA VAL A 71 2.32 8.97 -3.69
C VAL A 71 3.65 9.69 -3.75
N VAL A 72 4.11 10.09 -4.95
CA VAL A 72 5.37 10.83 -5.13
C VAL A 72 5.33 12.16 -4.37
N ASN A 73 4.22 12.89 -4.43
CA ASN A 73 4.05 14.14 -3.69
C ASN A 73 4.05 13.93 -2.18
N ALA A 74 3.40 12.88 -1.69
CA ALA A 74 3.44 12.52 -0.27
C ALA A 74 4.86 12.15 0.19
N MET A 75 5.60 11.40 -0.62
CA MET A 75 6.99 11.06 -0.35
C MET A 75 7.91 12.30 -0.37
N LYS A 76 7.74 13.20 -1.35
CA LYS A 76 8.47 14.48 -1.38
C LYS A 76 8.21 15.29 -0.12
N LYS A 77 6.94 15.43 0.27
CA LYS A 77 6.55 16.12 1.50
C LYS A 77 7.23 15.51 2.72
N ARG A 78 7.27 14.19 2.82
CA ARG A 78 7.91 13.47 3.92
C ARG A 78 9.44 13.59 3.91
N ALA A 79 10.05 13.51 2.73
CA ALA A 79 11.50 13.63 2.57
C ALA A 79 12.02 15.01 3.00
N LEU A 80 11.28 16.08 2.70
CA LEU A 80 11.62 17.45 3.05
C LEU A 80 11.24 17.86 4.48
N GLY A 81 10.39 17.08 5.12
CA GLY A 81 9.71 17.46 6.36
C GLY A 81 8.59 18.48 6.11
N TYR A 82 7.67 18.58 7.03
CA TYR A 82 6.56 19.53 6.93
C TYR A 82 5.98 19.86 8.29
N THR A 83 5.25 20.96 8.32
CA THR A 83 4.47 21.35 9.51
C THR A 83 2.99 21.22 9.19
N GLU A 84 2.25 20.58 10.06
CA GLU A 84 0.83 20.38 9.95
C GLU A 84 0.10 21.08 11.09
N GLN A 85 -1.02 21.72 10.74
CA GLN A 85 -1.89 22.34 11.70
C GLN A 85 -3.04 21.39 12.03
N LEU A 86 -3.04 20.87 13.24
CA LEU A 86 -4.09 20.01 13.74
C LEU A 86 -5.10 20.81 14.56
N GLU A 87 -6.38 20.54 14.34
CA GLU A 87 -7.47 21.10 15.10
C GLU A 87 -8.06 20.04 16.03
N ASP A 88 -7.91 20.26 17.32
CA ASP A 88 -8.56 19.45 18.34
C ASP A 88 -9.89 20.11 18.72
N LYS A 89 -10.99 19.39 18.53
CA LYS A 89 -12.35 19.85 18.87
C LYS A 89 -12.81 19.14 20.14
N PHE A 90 -13.11 19.91 21.16
CA PHE A 90 -13.63 19.40 22.40
C PHE A 90 -15.13 19.67 22.46
N TYR A 91 -15.90 18.65 22.73
CA TYR A 91 -17.34 18.73 22.82
C TYR A 91 -17.78 18.56 24.29
N LYS A 92 -18.67 19.44 24.76
CA LYS A 92 -19.31 19.32 26.05
C LYS A 92 -20.73 18.79 25.83
N GLY A 93 -21.03 17.66 26.40
CA GLY A 93 -22.34 17.03 26.29
C GLY A 93 -22.57 16.03 27.42
N GLN A 94 -23.81 15.65 27.61
CA GLN A 94 -24.13 14.60 28.56
C GLN A 94 -23.65 13.26 28.01
N VAL A 95 -22.83 12.56 28.78
CA VAL A 95 -22.50 11.17 28.52
C VAL A 95 -23.69 10.32 28.94
N ILE A 96 -24.37 9.74 27.99
CA ILE A 96 -25.46 8.81 28.22
C ILE A 96 -24.85 7.43 28.45
N ARG A 97 -25.16 6.83 29.58
CA ARG A 97 -24.74 5.49 29.96
C ARG A 97 -25.97 4.62 30.11
N GLU A 98 -26.05 3.61 29.28
CA GLU A 98 -27.10 2.59 29.34
C GLU A 98 -26.57 1.40 30.16
N TYR A 99 -27.38 0.99 31.14
CA TYR A 99 -27.08 -0.14 32.00
C TYR A 99 -28.10 -1.26 31.76
N ASP A 100 -27.64 -2.49 31.80
CA ASP A 100 -28.51 -3.65 31.77
C ASP A 100 -29.36 -3.68 33.06
N PRO A 101 -30.69 -3.65 32.96
CA PRO A 101 -31.58 -3.60 34.13
C PRO A 101 -31.51 -4.87 35.00
N LYS A 102 -31.01 -5.98 34.47
CA LYS A 102 -30.89 -7.26 35.19
C LYS A 102 -29.54 -7.44 35.88
N THR A 103 -28.48 -6.99 35.25
CA THR A 103 -27.12 -7.22 35.75
C THR A 103 -26.45 -5.97 36.32
N GLY A 104 -27.03 -4.79 36.12
CA GLY A 104 -26.47 -3.50 36.53
C GLY A 104 -25.16 -3.13 35.80
N LYS A 105 -24.74 -3.93 34.81
CA LYS A 105 -23.51 -3.65 34.08
C LYS A 105 -23.73 -2.62 32.97
N LYS A 106 -22.73 -1.77 32.75
CA LYS A 106 -22.73 -0.79 31.65
C LYS A 106 -22.71 -1.50 30.30
N VAL A 107 -23.73 -1.25 29.48
CA VAL A 107 -23.87 -1.86 28.14
C VAL A 107 -23.33 -0.94 27.06
N LYS A 108 -23.67 0.36 27.14
CA LYS A 108 -23.24 1.37 26.16
C LYS A 108 -22.89 2.69 26.82
N GLU A 109 -21.98 3.38 26.21
CA GLU A 109 -21.66 4.77 26.59
C GLU A 109 -21.50 5.57 25.29
N TYR A 110 -22.26 6.64 25.15
CA TYR A 110 -22.21 7.52 23.98
C TYR A 110 -22.51 8.98 24.38
N LEU A 111 -22.01 9.92 23.59
CA LEU A 111 -22.35 11.33 23.76
C LEU A 111 -23.76 11.59 23.26
N SER A 112 -24.50 12.37 24.01
CA SER A 112 -25.81 12.85 23.56
C SER A 112 -25.70 13.61 22.23
N ASN A 113 -26.73 13.50 21.38
CA ASN A 113 -26.85 14.29 20.16
C ASN A 113 -26.89 15.80 20.37
N THR A 114 -26.99 16.23 21.66
CA THR A 114 -26.92 17.63 22.06
C THR A 114 -25.51 18.11 22.45
N ALA A 115 -24.48 17.32 22.09
CA ALA A 115 -23.09 17.73 22.34
C ALA A 115 -22.77 19.04 21.58
N VAL A 116 -22.44 20.07 22.33
CA VAL A 116 -22.08 21.38 21.79
C VAL A 116 -20.56 21.51 21.76
N LEU A 117 -20.02 22.08 20.70
CA LEU A 117 -18.59 22.39 20.62
C LEU A 117 -18.23 23.37 21.74
N ASP A 118 -17.43 22.91 22.71
CA ASP A 118 -17.01 23.70 23.86
C ASP A 118 -15.76 24.53 23.56
N ARG A 119 -14.79 23.86 22.96
CA ARG A 119 -13.49 24.48 22.66
C ARG A 119 -12.87 23.88 21.39
N LYS A 120 -12.25 24.76 20.62
CA LYS A 120 -11.40 24.41 19.48
C LYS A 120 -9.99 24.88 19.77
N THR A 121 -9.03 23.96 19.73
CA THR A 121 -7.63 24.28 19.95
C THR A 121 -6.86 23.92 18.68
N THR A 122 -5.96 24.77 18.27
CA THR A 122 -5.12 24.57 17.10
C THR A 122 -3.69 24.37 17.58
N ARG A 123 -3.02 23.32 17.14
CA ARG A 123 -1.60 23.08 17.41
C ARG A 123 -0.85 22.82 16.11
N LEU A 124 0.40 23.29 16.06
CA LEU A 124 1.33 23.00 14.99
C LEU A 124 2.13 21.76 15.37
N VAL A 125 2.12 20.77 14.49
CA VAL A 125 2.93 19.54 14.61
C VAL A 125 3.98 19.56 13.52
N HIS A 126 5.23 19.57 13.94
CA HIS A 126 6.37 19.52 13.01
C HIS A 126 6.79 18.08 12.79
N HIS A 127 6.79 17.66 11.53
CA HIS A 127 7.28 16.37 11.07
C HIS A 127 8.68 16.57 10.49
N PRO A 128 9.73 16.05 11.12
CA PRO A 128 11.09 16.21 10.62
C PRO A 128 11.27 15.49 9.28
N PRO A 129 12.29 15.88 8.48
CA PRO A 129 12.65 15.19 7.25
C PRO A 129 12.94 13.71 7.47
N ASP A 130 12.47 12.88 6.55
CA ASP A 130 12.70 11.43 6.55
C ASP A 130 13.82 11.09 5.55
N VAL A 131 14.98 10.73 6.08
CA VAL A 131 16.17 10.42 5.29
C VAL A 131 15.93 9.23 4.35
N ALA A 132 15.17 8.20 4.79
CA ALA A 132 14.90 7.03 3.96
C ALA A 132 14.03 7.40 2.75
N ALA A 133 13.00 8.23 2.95
CA ALA A 133 12.19 8.76 1.86
C ALA A 133 13.01 9.63 0.92
N GLY A 134 13.94 10.44 1.46
CA GLY A 134 14.86 11.26 0.67
C GLY A 134 15.78 10.42 -0.21
N VAL A 135 16.44 9.41 0.36
CA VAL A 135 17.32 8.49 -0.38
C VAL A 135 16.54 7.75 -1.47
N PHE A 136 15.33 7.23 -1.14
CA PHE A 136 14.49 6.56 -2.14
C PHE A 136 14.17 7.47 -3.33
N LEU A 137 13.77 8.71 -3.08
CA LEU A 137 13.45 9.65 -4.15
C LEU A 137 14.68 9.98 -4.99
N LEU A 138 15.82 10.28 -4.38
CA LEU A 138 17.05 10.64 -5.08
C LEU A 138 17.56 9.49 -5.95
N THR A 139 17.55 8.25 -5.44
CA THR A 139 17.97 7.08 -6.21
C THR A 139 17.06 6.76 -7.40
N ASN A 140 15.78 7.14 -7.33
CA ASN A 140 14.84 6.89 -8.43
C ASN A 140 14.74 8.06 -9.42
N MET A 141 15.00 9.30 -8.98
CA MET A 141 14.90 10.49 -9.81
C MET A 141 16.22 10.85 -10.48
N ASP A 142 17.34 10.53 -9.84
CA ASP A 142 18.68 10.82 -10.32
C ASP A 142 19.64 9.63 -10.04
N PRO A 143 19.40 8.48 -10.70
CA PRO A 143 20.14 7.24 -10.46
C PRO A 143 21.63 7.34 -10.85
N ASP A 144 22.01 8.29 -11.69
CA ASP A 144 23.39 8.45 -12.12
C ASP A 144 24.26 9.04 -10.99
N ASN A 145 23.71 9.96 -10.21
CA ASN A 145 24.41 10.60 -9.10
C ASN A 145 24.13 9.91 -7.75
N TRP A 146 22.96 9.25 -7.60
CA TRP A 146 22.53 8.65 -6.37
C TRP A 146 22.28 7.14 -6.53
N LYS A 147 23.27 6.33 -6.22
CA LYS A 147 23.15 4.87 -6.23
C LYS A 147 22.88 4.36 -4.82
N ASN A 148 21.82 3.58 -4.66
CA ASN A 148 21.63 2.83 -3.42
C ASN A 148 22.57 1.62 -3.43
N ARG A 149 23.68 1.69 -2.72
CA ARG A 149 24.69 0.61 -2.62
C ARG A 149 24.12 -0.74 -2.15
N ARG A 150 22.90 -0.76 -1.58
CA ARG A 150 22.22 -2.02 -1.25
C ARG A 150 21.61 -2.72 -2.45
N ASN A 151 21.40 -1.99 -3.55
CA ASN A 151 20.92 -2.55 -4.82
C ASN A 151 22.05 -2.75 -5.84
N ASP A 152 23.29 -2.46 -5.47
CA ASP A 152 24.40 -3.10 -6.14
C ASP A 152 24.25 -4.60 -5.82
N THR A 153 23.36 -5.28 -6.51
CA THR A 153 23.61 -6.65 -6.91
C THR A 153 24.95 -6.53 -7.61
N THR A 154 26.00 -6.65 -6.82
CA THR A 154 27.30 -7.05 -7.29
C THR A 154 26.97 -8.07 -8.35
N ASP A 155 27.45 -7.86 -9.57
CA ASP A 155 27.54 -8.91 -10.57
C ASP A 155 28.38 -10.00 -9.94
N ILE A 156 27.74 -10.85 -9.11
CA ILE A 156 28.31 -12.05 -8.51
C ILE A 156 28.73 -13.02 -9.63
N ASN A 157 28.33 -12.72 -10.87
CA ASN A 157 28.72 -13.44 -12.06
C ASN A 157 30.06 -12.98 -12.70
N ALA A 158 30.63 -11.88 -12.26
CA ALA A 158 31.93 -11.44 -12.77
C ALA A 158 33.02 -11.86 -11.80
N SER A 159 33.46 -13.11 -11.87
CA SER A 159 34.66 -13.67 -11.23
C SER A 159 34.49 -14.46 -9.92
N LEU A 160 33.51 -15.32 -9.83
CA LEU A 160 33.77 -16.57 -9.14
C LEU A 160 34.50 -17.49 -10.15
N GLU A 161 35.76 -17.22 -10.42
CA GLU A 161 36.70 -18.30 -10.67
C GLU A 161 36.62 -19.16 -9.41
N PHE A 162 35.90 -20.26 -9.48
CA PHE A 162 35.96 -21.30 -8.48
C PHE A 162 37.40 -21.84 -8.58
N GLU A 163 38.28 -21.34 -7.76
CA GLU A 163 39.44 -22.14 -7.34
C GLU A 163 38.87 -23.48 -6.92
N GLU A 164 39.48 -24.57 -7.41
CA GLU A 164 39.00 -25.92 -7.16
C GLU A 164 38.54 -26.09 -5.72
N PRO A 165 37.37 -26.71 -5.47
CA PRO A 165 36.88 -26.85 -4.11
C PRO A 165 37.97 -27.48 -3.23
N PRO A 166 38.20 -26.97 -2.01
CA PRO A 166 39.25 -27.47 -1.16
C PRO A 166 39.09 -28.98 -1.02
N GLN A 167 40.14 -29.73 -1.42
CA GLN A 167 40.12 -31.18 -1.30
C GLN A 167 40.07 -31.51 0.19
N ILE A 168 39.00 -32.14 0.62
CA ILE A 168 38.84 -32.62 1.99
C ILE A 168 39.72 -33.88 2.08
N VAL A 169 40.91 -33.73 2.61
CA VAL A 169 41.78 -34.87 2.95
C VAL A 169 41.27 -35.48 4.25
N PHE A 170 40.63 -36.64 4.12
CA PHE A 170 40.29 -37.45 5.29
C PHE A 170 41.57 -38.10 5.83
N TYR A 171 42.04 -37.67 6.95
CA TYR A 171 43.06 -38.38 7.67
C TYR A 171 42.39 -39.59 8.33
N ASP A 172 42.65 -40.77 7.79
CA ASP A 172 42.31 -42.03 8.45
C ASP A 172 43.24 -42.19 9.66
N ASN A 173 42.74 -41.88 10.83
CA ASN A 173 43.43 -42.18 12.10
C ASN A 173 43.28 -43.66 12.33
N GLY A 174 44.14 -44.44 11.64
CA GLY A 174 44.25 -45.88 11.84
C GLY A 174 44.47 -46.20 13.30
N ALA A 175 43.46 -46.72 13.95
CA ALA A 175 43.56 -47.36 15.22
C ALA A 175 44.27 -48.71 15.04
N ASP A 176 45.61 -48.70 15.13
CA ASP A 176 46.38 -49.90 15.23
C ASP A 176 46.06 -50.66 16.53
N GLY A 177 45.05 -51.50 16.41
CA GLY A 177 44.79 -52.53 17.44
C GLY A 177 45.83 -53.66 17.35
N LYS A 178 46.88 -53.53 18.08
CA LYS A 178 47.78 -54.67 18.36
C LYS A 178 46.97 -55.76 19.06
N LYS A 179 46.73 -56.83 18.34
CA LYS A 179 46.39 -58.13 18.96
C LYS A 179 47.63 -58.81 19.34
N GLU A 180 47.96 -58.79 20.63
CA GLU A 180 48.92 -59.75 21.22
C GLU A 180 48.32 -61.17 21.17
N LYS A 181 49.02 -62.05 20.47
CA LYS A 181 48.77 -63.48 20.55
C LYS A 181 49.66 -64.01 21.70
N GLU A 182 49.04 -64.40 22.77
CA GLU A 182 49.67 -65.41 23.70
C GLU A 182 49.49 -66.80 23.07
N GLY A 183 50.60 -67.50 22.93
CA GLY A 183 50.69 -68.88 22.54
C GLY A 183 50.90 -69.82 23.70
#